data_65b8fd5d74702212458b9ac84b877d9b
#
_entry.id   65b8fd5d74702212458b9ac84b877d9b
#
_cell.length_a   1.000
_cell.length_b   1.000
_cell.length_c   1.000
_cell.angle_alpha   90.00
_cell.angle_beta   90.00
_cell.angle_gamma   90.00
#
_symmetry.space_group_name_H-M   'P 1'
#
loop_
_entity.id
_entity.type
_entity.pdbx_description
1 polymer ?
#
loop_
_entity_poly.entity_id
_entity_poly.type
_entity_poly.pdbx_seq_one_letter_code
_entity_poly.pdbx_strand_id
1 'polypeptide(L)'
;MRLFIAIELPRSFKQELARVQKEVKQMSCGGRFVPQENFHITLHFIGESDDLAGAVAAMREAARGIRTFTLHLGKYDCFDKNGSKTSFLNVKGELDELDRLYESLQSALYDNGFSRERKRFRPHITLGRNV
;
A
#
# COMPACT_ATOMS: atom_id res chain seq x y z
N MET A 1 -11.33 16.10 -2.82
CA MET A 1 -10.48 15.45 -1.81
C MET A 1 -9.87 14.20 -2.43
N ARG A 2 -8.57 14.06 -2.37
CA ARG A 2 -7.90 12.85 -2.90
C ARG A 2 -7.91 11.77 -1.84
N LEU A 3 -8.49 10.62 -2.19
CA LEU A 3 -8.66 9.51 -1.26
C LEU A 3 -7.88 8.28 -1.72
N PHE A 4 -7.32 7.57 -0.77
CA PHE A 4 -6.78 6.23 -0.99
C PHE A 4 -7.00 5.39 0.27
N ILE A 5 -7.04 4.09 0.09
CA ILE A 5 -7.25 3.14 1.18
C ILE A 5 -5.98 2.35 1.37
N ALA A 6 -5.53 2.24 2.61
CA ALA A 6 -4.26 1.62 2.93
C ALA A 6 -4.32 0.83 4.23
N ILE A 7 -3.37 -0.09 4.37
CA ILE A 7 -3.10 -0.77 5.65
C ILE A 7 -2.04 0.04 6.37
N GLU A 8 -2.34 0.47 7.58
CA GLU A 8 -1.38 1.12 8.45
C GLU A 8 -0.49 0.06 9.09
N LEU A 9 0.79 0.38 9.24
CA LEU A 9 1.78 -0.59 9.70
C LEU A 9 2.12 -0.40 11.17
N PRO A 10 2.47 -1.49 11.89
CA PRO A 10 2.99 -1.39 13.26
C PRO A 10 4.27 -0.57 13.31
N ARG A 11 4.54 0.01 14.47
CA ARG A 11 5.74 0.80 14.71
C ARG A 11 7.02 0.01 14.43
N SER A 12 7.05 -1.27 14.79
CA SER A 12 8.20 -2.14 14.56
C SER A 12 8.51 -2.28 13.06
N PHE A 13 7.49 -2.38 12.22
CA PHE A 13 7.66 -2.41 10.77
C PHE A 13 8.22 -1.09 10.26
N LYS A 14 7.69 0.02 10.75
CA LYS A 14 8.14 1.35 10.34
C LYS A 14 9.60 1.60 10.69
N GLN A 15 10.05 1.10 11.84
CA GLN A 15 11.44 1.21 12.26
C GLN A 15 12.36 0.40 11.34
N GLU A 16 11.98 -0.82 11.00
CA GLU A 16 12.77 -1.66 10.09
C GLU A 16 12.83 -1.06 8.69
N LEU A 17 11.71 -0.54 8.20
CA LEU A 17 11.65 0.14 6.91
C LEU A 17 12.54 1.38 6.89
N ALA A 18 12.55 2.14 7.96
CA ALA A 18 13.40 3.33 8.06
C ALA A 18 14.89 2.97 8.02
N ARG A 19 15.26 1.84 8.61
CA ARG A 19 16.63 1.33 8.56
C ARG A 19 17.04 0.99 7.14
N VAL A 20 16.19 0.26 6.41
CA VAL A 20 16.45 -0.08 5.01
C VAL A 20 16.48 1.17 4.15
N GLN A 21 15.54 2.09 4.38
CA GLN A 21 15.47 3.36 3.64
C GLN A 21 16.77 4.16 3.78
N LYS A 22 17.34 4.19 4.97
CA LYS A 22 18.60 4.89 5.23
C LYS A 22 19.74 4.32 4.38
N GLU A 23 19.81 3.00 4.27
CA GLU A 23 20.82 2.34 3.41
C GLU A 23 20.61 2.70 1.95
N VAL A 24 19.36 2.72 1.49
CA VAL A 24 19.03 3.11 0.12
C VAL A 24 19.45 4.57 -0.17
N LYS A 25 19.18 5.48 0.79
CA LYS A 25 19.58 6.87 0.67
C LYS A 25 21.08 7.04 0.48
N GLN A 26 21.86 6.26 1.21
CA GLN A 26 23.32 6.32 1.12
C GLN A 26 23.85 5.89 -0.24
N MET A 27 23.11 5.06 -0.95
CA MET A 27 23.50 4.55 -2.28
C MET A 27 22.85 5.31 -3.43
N SER A 28 22.00 6.29 -3.13
CA SER A 28 21.25 7.03 -4.14
C SER A 28 21.85 8.41 -4.39
N CYS A 29 21.70 8.87 -5.64
CA CYS A 29 22.16 10.21 -6.03
C CYS A 29 21.11 11.29 -5.83
N GLY A 30 19.94 10.93 -5.31
CA GLY A 30 18.85 11.86 -5.09
C GLY A 30 17.53 11.12 -4.91
N GLY A 31 16.42 11.85 -5.04
CA GLY A 31 15.10 11.27 -4.94
C GLY A 31 14.32 11.84 -3.76
N ARG A 32 13.04 11.46 -3.69
CA ARG A 32 12.15 11.83 -2.60
C ARG A 32 11.82 10.59 -1.79
N PHE A 33 12.10 10.64 -0.51
CA PHE A 33 11.90 9.50 0.38
C PHE A 33 10.65 9.71 1.25
N VAL A 34 9.90 8.62 1.42
CA VAL A 34 8.66 8.63 2.20
C VAL A 34 9.01 8.86 3.68
N PRO A 35 8.38 9.81 4.37
CA PRO A 35 8.55 9.96 5.82
C PRO A 35 8.15 8.68 6.55
N GLN A 36 8.85 8.35 7.62
CA GLN A 36 8.64 7.10 8.36
C GLN A 36 7.19 6.92 8.80
N GLU A 37 6.55 7.96 9.28
CA GLU A 37 5.16 7.94 9.73
C GLU A 37 4.16 7.64 8.61
N ASN A 38 4.58 7.80 7.34
CA ASN A 38 3.72 7.59 6.18
C ASN A 38 3.90 6.23 5.51
N PHE A 39 4.74 5.35 6.05
CA PHE A 39 4.88 4.00 5.50
C PHE A 39 3.57 3.24 5.62
N HIS A 40 3.11 2.67 4.51
CA HIS A 40 1.84 1.93 4.45
C HIS A 40 1.82 0.98 3.25
N ILE A 41 0.85 0.07 3.25
CA ILE A 41 0.55 -0.75 2.07
C ILE A 41 -0.72 -0.16 1.45
N THR A 42 -0.61 0.38 0.24
CA THR A 42 -1.78 0.89 -0.47
C THR A 42 -2.61 -0.26 -1.02
N LEU A 43 -3.91 -0.24 -0.71
CA LEU A 43 -4.86 -1.21 -1.24
C LEU A 43 -5.58 -0.65 -2.46
N HIS A 44 -5.95 0.62 -2.46
CA HIS A 44 -6.73 1.19 -3.54
C HIS A 44 -6.63 2.71 -3.58
N PHE A 45 -6.35 3.26 -4.76
CA PHE A 45 -6.41 4.69 -5.00
C PHE A 45 -7.78 5.04 -5.56
N ILE A 46 -8.58 5.74 -4.77
CA ILE A 46 -9.89 6.23 -5.23
C ILE A 46 -9.70 7.44 -6.15
N GLY A 47 -8.77 8.32 -5.82
CA GLY A 47 -8.56 9.57 -6.52
C GLY A 47 -9.44 10.67 -5.96
N GLU A 48 -9.83 11.63 -6.80
CA GLU A 48 -10.69 12.72 -6.36
C GLU A 48 -12.10 12.23 -6.08
N SER A 49 -12.56 12.45 -4.86
CA SER A 49 -13.91 12.09 -4.44
C SER A 49 -14.29 12.87 -3.19
N ASP A 50 -15.56 13.21 -3.08
CA ASP A 50 -16.14 13.80 -1.87
C ASP A 50 -16.92 12.75 -1.07
N ASP A 51 -17.00 11.52 -1.56
CA ASP A 51 -17.79 10.46 -0.93
C ASP A 51 -16.98 9.67 0.10
N LEU A 52 -16.55 10.35 1.14
CA LEU A 52 -15.83 9.71 2.24
C LEU A 52 -16.70 8.65 2.94
N ALA A 53 -17.99 8.94 3.11
CA ALA A 53 -18.90 8.01 3.76
C ALA A 53 -19.02 6.69 2.99
N GLY A 54 -19.08 6.75 1.66
CA GLY A 54 -19.14 5.56 0.82
C GLY A 54 -17.86 4.75 0.89
N ALA A 55 -16.71 5.41 0.93
CA ALA A 55 -15.41 4.74 1.09
C ALA A 55 -15.32 4.02 2.43
N VAL A 56 -15.73 4.67 3.51
CA VAL A 56 -15.72 4.08 4.86
C VAL A 56 -16.68 2.89 4.93
N ALA A 57 -17.87 3.01 4.34
CA ALA A 57 -18.83 1.92 4.29
C ALA A 57 -18.27 0.71 3.56
N ALA A 58 -17.58 0.94 2.43
CA ALA A 58 -16.93 -0.13 1.67
C ALA A 58 -15.83 -0.81 2.49
N MET A 59 -15.04 -0.05 3.23
CA MET A 59 -13.98 -0.60 4.08
C MET A 59 -14.56 -1.50 5.18
N ARG A 60 -15.63 -1.07 5.82
CA ARG A 60 -16.31 -1.86 6.87
C ARG A 60 -16.87 -3.15 6.31
N GLU A 61 -17.51 -3.08 5.15
CA GLU A 61 -18.06 -4.24 4.48
C GLU A 61 -16.96 -5.21 4.05
N ALA A 62 -15.88 -4.69 3.49
CA ALA A 62 -14.74 -5.51 3.03
C ALA A 62 -14.08 -6.27 4.17
N ALA A 63 -13.94 -5.65 5.33
CA ALA A 63 -13.29 -6.25 6.49
C ALA A 63 -14.16 -7.30 7.19
N ARG A 64 -15.46 -7.29 6.93
CA ARG A 64 -16.40 -8.23 7.54
C ARG A 64 -16.09 -9.64 7.04
N GLY A 65 -15.85 -10.58 7.95
CA GLY A 65 -15.52 -11.95 7.61
C GLY A 65 -14.05 -12.20 7.28
N ILE A 66 -13.21 -11.16 7.31
CA ILE A 66 -11.77 -11.30 7.15
C ILE A 66 -11.16 -11.50 8.55
N ARG A 67 -10.49 -12.64 8.75
CA ARG A 67 -9.78 -12.89 10.01
C ARG A 67 -8.47 -12.11 10.05
N THR A 68 -7.92 -11.92 11.23
CA THR A 68 -6.57 -11.35 11.36
C THR A 68 -5.55 -12.28 10.67
N PHE A 69 -4.52 -11.68 10.10
CA PHE A 69 -3.49 -12.43 9.41
C PHE A 69 -2.13 -11.76 9.60
N THR A 70 -1.07 -12.52 9.36
CA THR A 70 0.29 -12.07 9.59
C THR A 70 0.99 -11.74 8.28
N LEU A 71 1.65 -10.59 8.24
CA LEU A 71 2.49 -10.17 7.14
C LEU A 71 3.91 -9.94 7.64
N HIS A 72 4.86 -10.10 6.73
CA HIS A 72 6.29 -9.88 6.98
C HIS A 72 6.86 -8.98 5.91
N LEU A 73 7.91 -8.25 6.24
CA LEU A 73 8.66 -7.49 5.24
C LEU A 73 9.42 -8.44 4.33
N GLY A 74 9.33 -8.20 3.03
CA GLY A 74 10.00 -8.98 2.02
C GLY A 74 11.28 -8.31 1.55
N LYS A 75 11.66 -8.60 0.31
CA LYS A 75 12.90 -8.11 -0.28
C LYS A 75 12.74 -6.69 -0.79
N TYR A 76 13.87 -5.97 -0.83
CA TYR A 76 13.99 -4.70 -1.52
C TYR A 76 13.94 -4.93 -3.03
N ASP A 77 13.25 -4.05 -3.72
CA ASP A 77 13.18 -4.05 -5.18
C ASP A 77 12.85 -2.63 -5.67
N CYS A 78 12.88 -2.46 -6.96
CA CYS A 78 12.50 -1.19 -7.57
C CYS A 78 11.86 -1.45 -8.92
N PHE A 79 10.96 -0.52 -9.33
CA PHE A 79 10.51 -0.49 -10.71
C PHE A 79 10.86 0.84 -11.36
N ASP A 80 11.13 0.75 -12.65
CA ASP A 80 11.42 1.90 -13.48
C ASP A 80 10.23 2.12 -14.40
N LYS A 81 9.67 3.33 -14.35
CA LYS A 81 8.55 3.72 -15.19
C LYS A 81 8.85 5.08 -15.80
N ASN A 82 9.05 5.10 -17.11
CA ASN A 82 9.33 6.34 -17.85
C ASN A 82 10.55 7.09 -17.28
N GLY A 83 11.59 6.37 -16.92
CA GLY A 83 12.81 6.96 -16.37
C GLY A 83 12.73 7.35 -14.90
N SER A 84 11.59 7.11 -14.26
CA SER A 84 11.40 7.36 -12.84
C SER A 84 11.45 6.05 -12.06
N LYS A 85 12.38 5.96 -11.12
CA LYS A 85 12.59 4.74 -10.33
C LYS A 85 11.90 4.86 -8.98
N THR A 86 11.09 3.86 -8.65
CA THR A 86 10.45 3.73 -7.34
C THR A 86 11.08 2.58 -6.58
N SER A 87 11.58 2.84 -5.39
CA SER A 87 12.15 1.81 -4.52
C SER A 87 11.13 1.40 -3.46
N PHE A 88 11.08 0.10 -3.16
CA PHE A 88 10.07 -0.45 -2.26
C PHE A 88 10.54 -1.76 -1.63
N LEU A 89 9.86 -2.17 -0.55
CA LEU A 89 9.97 -3.52 -0.04
C LEU A 89 8.72 -4.31 -0.41
N ASN A 90 8.92 -5.56 -0.82
CA ASN A 90 7.83 -6.50 -1.02
C ASN A 90 7.25 -6.92 0.33
N VAL A 91 6.05 -7.50 0.29
CA VAL A 91 5.36 -8.00 1.47
C VAL A 91 5.23 -9.51 1.34
N LYS A 92 5.48 -10.22 2.43
CA LYS A 92 5.36 -11.68 2.54
C LYS A 92 4.41 -12.04 3.66
N GLY A 93 4.10 -13.33 3.79
CA GLY A 93 3.26 -13.86 4.85
C GLY A 93 1.99 -14.46 4.30
N GLU A 94 0.88 -14.26 5.00
CA GLU A 94 -0.42 -14.81 4.60
C GLU A 94 -1.02 -13.98 3.46
N LEU A 95 -0.38 -14.05 2.30
CA LEU A 95 -0.78 -13.27 1.12
C LEU A 95 -2.16 -13.67 0.58
N ASP A 96 -2.58 -14.91 0.79
CA ASP A 96 -3.92 -15.36 0.38
C ASP A 96 -5.00 -14.59 1.14
N GLU A 97 -4.80 -14.34 2.43
CA GLU A 97 -5.72 -13.53 3.22
C GLU A 97 -5.69 -12.06 2.82
N LEU A 98 -4.49 -11.56 2.51
CA LEU A 98 -4.36 -10.18 2.01
C LEU A 98 -5.10 -10.03 0.67
N ASP A 99 -4.94 -10.99 -0.24
CA ASP A 99 -5.64 -10.99 -1.53
C ASP A 99 -7.16 -11.07 -1.33
N ARG A 100 -7.61 -11.86 -0.37
CA ARG A 100 -9.03 -11.95 -0.04
C ARG A 100 -9.58 -10.62 0.44
N LEU A 101 -8.83 -9.92 1.31
CA LEU A 101 -9.21 -8.58 1.76
C LEU A 101 -9.27 -7.61 0.57
N TYR A 102 -8.25 -7.67 -0.29
CA TYR A 102 -8.19 -6.81 -1.48
C TYR A 102 -9.41 -7.04 -2.40
N GLU A 103 -9.72 -8.29 -2.72
CA GLU A 103 -10.86 -8.61 -3.59
C GLU A 103 -12.20 -8.22 -2.96
N SER A 104 -12.34 -8.45 -1.65
CA SER A 104 -13.53 -8.02 -0.91
C SER A 104 -13.69 -6.51 -0.97
N LEU A 105 -12.58 -5.78 -0.83
CA LEU A 105 -12.59 -4.32 -0.91
C LEU A 105 -12.98 -3.84 -2.31
N GLN A 106 -12.46 -4.48 -3.37
CA GLN A 106 -12.82 -4.12 -4.74
C GLN A 106 -14.32 -4.28 -4.97
N SER A 107 -14.90 -5.37 -4.51
CA SER A 107 -16.33 -5.63 -4.64
C SER A 107 -17.16 -4.61 -3.87
N ALA A 108 -16.77 -4.33 -2.62
CA ALA A 108 -17.48 -3.37 -1.78
C ALA A 108 -17.40 -1.95 -2.34
N LEU A 109 -16.26 -1.57 -2.88
CA LEU A 109 -16.09 -0.26 -3.51
C LEU A 109 -16.98 -0.13 -4.75
N TYR A 110 -17.01 -1.17 -5.58
CA TYR A 110 -17.88 -1.18 -6.76
C TYR A 110 -19.34 -1.03 -6.36
N ASP A 111 -19.78 -1.75 -5.33
CA ASP A 111 -21.16 -1.67 -4.83
C ASP A 111 -21.50 -0.30 -4.26
N ASN A 112 -20.50 0.47 -3.84
CA ASN A 112 -20.67 1.82 -3.31
C ASN A 112 -20.37 2.92 -4.36
N GLY A 113 -20.31 2.55 -5.64
CA GLY A 113 -20.20 3.51 -6.74
C GLY A 113 -18.79 3.87 -7.18
N PHE A 114 -17.78 3.18 -6.67
CA PHE A 114 -16.39 3.42 -7.07
C PHE A 114 -15.95 2.44 -8.15
N SER A 115 -14.93 2.83 -8.90
CA SER A 115 -14.36 1.97 -9.95
C SER A 115 -13.46 0.90 -9.34
N ARG A 116 -13.43 -0.27 -9.99
CA ARG A 116 -12.47 -1.31 -9.65
C ARG A 116 -11.09 -0.97 -10.19
N GLU A 117 -10.05 -1.43 -9.47
CA GLU A 117 -8.67 -1.33 -9.96
C GLU A 117 -8.47 -2.32 -11.10
N ARG A 118 -7.85 -1.87 -12.19
CA ARG A 118 -7.58 -2.72 -13.36
C ARG A 118 -6.25 -3.43 -13.29
N LYS A 119 -5.28 -2.87 -12.55
CA LYS A 119 -3.94 -3.43 -12.43
C LYS A 119 -3.95 -4.58 -11.44
N ARG A 120 -3.05 -5.54 -11.67
CA ARG A 120 -2.83 -6.62 -10.71
C ARG A 120 -2.33 -6.04 -9.40
N PHE A 121 -2.90 -6.52 -8.29
CA PHE A 121 -2.49 -6.11 -6.97
C PHE A 121 -1.09 -6.66 -6.65
N ARG A 122 -0.17 -5.76 -6.35
CA ARG A 122 1.19 -6.10 -5.92
C ARG A 122 1.44 -5.41 -4.58
N PRO A 123 1.24 -6.12 -3.46
CA PRO A 123 1.44 -5.49 -2.16
C PRO A 123 2.91 -5.10 -1.97
N HIS A 124 3.14 -3.84 -1.66
CA HIS A 124 4.48 -3.31 -1.45
C HIS A 124 4.40 -2.06 -0.58
N ILE A 125 5.56 -1.70 -0.02
CA ILE A 125 5.68 -0.51 0.79
C ILE A 125 6.73 0.38 0.13
N THR A 126 6.30 1.52 -0.38
CA THR A 126 7.18 2.47 -1.07
C THR A 126 8.11 3.13 -0.08
N LEU A 127 9.40 3.15 -0.41
CA LEU A 127 10.44 3.83 0.37
C LEU A 127 10.76 5.20 -0.21
N GLY A 128 10.76 5.31 -1.53
CA GLY A 128 11.10 6.56 -2.20
C GLY A 128 10.81 6.52 -3.68
N ARG A 129 10.78 7.70 -4.28
CA ARG A 129 10.56 7.90 -5.72
C ARG A 129 11.69 8.71 -6.31
N ASN A 130 11.98 8.49 -7.58
CA ASN A 130 13.11 9.13 -8.30
C ASN A 130 14.45 8.90 -7.61
N VAL A 131 14.60 7.71 -7.08
CA VAL A 131 15.78 7.29 -6.30
C VAL A 131 16.95 6.93 -7.20
#